data_516ec9bc8b8715b2b2583e81d94f04f1
#
_entry.id   516ec9bc8b8715b2b2583e81d94f04f1
#
_cell.length_a   1.000
_cell.length_b   1.000
_cell.length_c   1.000
_cell.angle_alpha   90.00
_cell.angle_beta   90.00
_cell.angle_gamma   90.00
#
_symmetry.space_group_name_H-M   'P 1'
#
loop_
_entity.id
_entity.type
_entity.pdbx_description
1 polymer ?
#
loop_
_entity_poly.entity_id
_entity_poly.type
_entity_poly.pdbx_seq_one_letter_code
_entity_poly.pdbx_strand_id
1 'polypeptide(L)'
;KRLHDINLIIIDYLQLMSSSSNSRNDGRVQEISEITRGLKSIAKELNIPIVALSQLSRQVEQREDKRPQLSDLRESGTIEQDSDVVMFIYRESYYLERLEPIRKSEEDDMKYNERVARWQQLTNDNYNKAEIIIAKQRHGPIGSIKMHFDANYTKFNDLTNKDYDNIIE
;
A
#
# COMPACT_ATOMS: atom_id res chain seq x y z
N LYS A 1 -22.81 -11.54 12.72
CA LYS A 1 -23.82 -11.53 11.66
C LYS A 1 -25.22 -11.85 12.18
N ARG A 2 -25.37 -12.95 12.96
CA ARG A 2 -26.71 -13.37 13.46
C ARG A 2 -27.42 -12.33 14.34
N LEU A 3 -26.64 -11.54 15.10
CA LEU A 3 -27.18 -10.56 16.06
C LEU A 3 -27.18 -9.11 15.50
N HIS A 4 -26.27 -8.77 14.59
CA HIS A 4 -25.99 -7.39 14.22
C HIS A 4 -25.95 -7.13 12.71
N ASP A 5 -26.31 -8.11 11.89
CA ASP A 5 -26.34 -8.02 10.41
C ASP A 5 -25.03 -7.44 9.78
N ILE A 6 -23.91 -7.95 10.24
CA ILE A 6 -22.58 -7.52 9.79
C ILE A 6 -22.41 -7.93 8.31
N ASN A 7 -22.00 -6.97 7.46
CA ASN A 7 -21.80 -7.15 6.02
C ASN A 7 -20.35 -7.02 5.58
N LEU A 8 -19.47 -6.50 6.45
CA LEU A 8 -18.05 -6.30 6.21
C LEU A 8 -17.29 -6.38 7.53
N ILE A 9 -16.09 -6.98 7.50
CA ILE A 9 -15.13 -6.91 8.61
C ILE A 9 -13.88 -6.20 8.10
N ILE A 10 -13.40 -5.21 8.86
CA ILE A 10 -12.13 -4.53 8.61
C ILE A 10 -11.21 -4.79 9.80
N ILE A 11 -9.96 -5.21 9.52
CA ILE A 11 -8.94 -5.52 10.52
C ILE A 11 -7.76 -4.56 10.32
N ASP A 12 -7.47 -3.74 11.33
CA ASP A 12 -6.33 -2.84 11.36
C ASP A 12 -5.43 -3.22 12.54
N TYR A 13 -4.37 -3.89 12.28
CA TYR A 13 -3.81 -4.59 11.13
C TYR A 13 -3.36 -6.01 11.54
N LEU A 14 -3.06 -6.90 10.58
CA LEU A 14 -2.79 -8.33 10.83
C LEU A 14 -1.70 -8.57 11.88
N GLN A 15 -0.65 -7.76 11.87
CA GLN A 15 0.50 -7.93 12.76
C GLN A 15 0.22 -7.62 14.24
N LEU A 16 -0.94 -7.05 14.57
CA LEU A 16 -1.40 -6.88 15.95
C LEU A 16 -2.19 -8.09 16.48
N MET A 17 -2.60 -8.98 15.58
CA MET A 17 -3.31 -10.19 15.99
C MET A 17 -2.33 -11.24 16.53
N SER A 18 -2.80 -12.05 17.45
CA SER A 18 -2.09 -13.23 17.96
C SER A 18 -2.95 -14.46 17.78
N SER A 19 -2.29 -15.59 17.45
CA SER A 19 -2.94 -16.90 17.42
C SER A 19 -3.17 -17.40 18.84
N SER A 20 -4.28 -18.10 19.04
CA SER A 20 -4.59 -18.76 20.31
C SER A 20 -3.75 -20.04 20.56
N SER A 21 -3.01 -20.49 19.55
CA SER A 21 -2.11 -21.63 19.71
C SER A 21 -0.92 -21.23 20.58
N ASN A 22 -0.83 -21.86 21.75
CA ASN A 22 0.19 -21.61 22.80
C ASN A 22 1.60 -22.12 22.39
N SER A 23 1.87 -22.31 21.13
CA SER A 23 3.15 -22.80 20.61
C SER A 23 4.16 -21.64 20.61
N ARG A 24 4.81 -21.43 21.76
CA ARG A 24 5.87 -20.40 21.97
C ARG A 24 7.09 -20.56 21.04
N ASN A 25 7.12 -21.60 20.21
CA ASN A 25 8.22 -21.91 19.29
C ASN A 25 7.89 -21.73 17.81
N ASP A 26 6.63 -21.47 17.46
CA ASP A 26 6.27 -21.26 16.07
C ASP A 26 6.61 -19.82 15.67
N GLY A 27 7.44 -19.67 14.66
CA GLY A 27 7.87 -18.35 14.17
C GLY A 27 6.68 -17.49 13.75
N ARG A 28 6.85 -16.16 13.78
CA ARG A 28 5.82 -15.17 13.41
C ARG A 28 5.14 -15.45 12.07
N VAL A 29 5.89 -16.02 11.12
CA VAL A 29 5.37 -16.45 9.81
C VAL A 29 4.24 -17.47 9.94
N GLN A 30 4.41 -18.46 10.84
CA GLN A 30 3.41 -19.50 11.04
C GLN A 30 2.16 -18.95 11.73
N GLU A 31 2.33 -18.08 12.71
CA GLU A 31 1.24 -17.38 13.39
C GLU A 31 0.38 -16.57 12.41
N ILE A 32 1.00 -15.76 11.54
CA ILE A 32 0.28 -15.02 10.48
C ILE A 32 -0.44 -15.98 9.53
N SER A 33 0.17 -17.11 9.21
CA SER A 33 -0.44 -18.14 8.35
C SER A 33 -1.70 -18.77 8.97
N GLU A 34 -1.70 -19.00 10.27
CA GLU A 34 -2.89 -19.49 10.99
C GLU A 34 -3.99 -18.42 11.00
N ILE A 35 -3.62 -17.17 11.27
CA ILE A 35 -4.55 -16.04 11.28
C ILE A 35 -5.22 -15.89 9.91
N THR A 36 -4.44 -15.87 8.80
CA THR A 36 -5.00 -15.67 7.45
C THR A 36 -5.94 -16.79 7.03
N ARG A 37 -5.59 -18.06 7.35
CA ARG A 37 -6.47 -19.21 7.11
C ARG A 37 -7.74 -19.12 7.93
N GLY A 38 -7.63 -18.73 9.21
CA GLY A 38 -8.79 -18.53 10.10
C GLY A 38 -9.72 -17.46 9.55
N LEU A 39 -9.18 -16.30 9.12
CA LEU A 39 -9.96 -15.23 8.52
C LEU A 39 -10.65 -15.68 7.23
N LYS A 40 -9.95 -16.44 6.39
CA LYS A 40 -10.53 -17.00 5.16
C LYS A 40 -11.68 -17.97 5.47
N SER A 41 -11.55 -18.79 6.50
CA SER A 41 -12.62 -19.70 6.96
C SER A 41 -13.83 -18.91 7.43
N ILE A 42 -13.63 -17.89 8.27
CA ILE A 42 -14.70 -17.03 8.79
C ILE A 42 -15.42 -16.30 7.65
N ALA A 43 -14.68 -15.75 6.69
CA ALA A 43 -15.25 -15.07 5.53
C ALA A 43 -16.20 -15.98 4.74
N LYS A 44 -15.79 -17.25 4.54
CA LYS A 44 -16.59 -18.26 3.83
C LYS A 44 -17.81 -18.69 4.67
N GLU A 45 -17.61 -19.01 5.94
CA GLU A 45 -18.68 -19.48 6.84
C GLU A 45 -19.80 -18.44 7.00
N LEU A 46 -19.40 -17.17 7.18
CA LEU A 46 -20.35 -16.08 7.38
C LEU A 46 -20.84 -15.48 6.07
N ASN A 47 -20.22 -15.84 4.95
CA ASN A 47 -20.47 -15.26 3.62
C ASN A 47 -20.39 -13.71 3.66
N ILE A 48 -19.29 -13.19 4.17
CA ILE A 48 -18.99 -11.75 4.26
C ILE A 48 -17.56 -11.48 3.82
N PRO A 49 -17.29 -10.34 3.19
CA PRO A 49 -15.92 -9.92 2.88
C PRO A 49 -15.16 -9.53 4.16
N ILE A 50 -13.86 -9.82 4.17
CA ILE A 50 -12.92 -9.35 5.18
C ILE A 50 -11.83 -8.55 4.49
N VAL A 51 -11.63 -7.31 4.91
CA VAL A 51 -10.51 -6.45 4.52
C VAL A 51 -9.51 -6.41 5.66
N ALA A 52 -8.32 -6.94 5.43
CA ALA A 52 -7.26 -6.94 6.43
C ALA A 52 -6.12 -6.04 5.97
N LEU A 53 -5.75 -5.07 6.79
CA LEU A 53 -4.57 -4.25 6.57
C LEU A 53 -3.32 -5.04 6.96
N SER A 54 -2.24 -4.83 6.21
CA SER A 54 -0.97 -5.48 6.47
C SER A 54 0.18 -4.50 6.30
N GLN A 55 1.11 -4.52 7.24
CA GLN A 55 2.34 -3.75 7.14
C GLN A 55 3.29 -4.38 6.12
N LEU A 56 3.93 -3.54 5.31
CA LEU A 56 4.94 -3.97 4.36
C LEU A 56 6.33 -4.12 5.02
N SER A 57 7.18 -4.89 4.37
CA SER A 57 8.59 -4.98 4.71
C SER A 57 9.27 -3.63 4.49
N ARG A 58 10.18 -3.27 5.41
CA ARG A 58 11.01 -2.05 5.26
C ARG A 58 11.98 -2.12 4.08
N GLN A 59 12.16 -3.28 3.46
CA GLN A 59 13.01 -3.44 2.29
C GLN A 59 12.52 -2.61 1.08
N VAL A 60 11.21 -2.32 0.98
CA VAL A 60 10.66 -1.42 -0.04
C VAL A 60 11.32 -0.04 0.01
N GLU A 61 11.67 0.45 1.21
CA GLU A 61 12.30 1.75 1.40
C GLU A 61 13.76 1.81 0.91
N GLN A 62 14.39 0.64 0.70
CA GLN A 62 15.78 0.54 0.27
C GLN A 62 15.92 0.43 -1.25
N ARG A 63 14.83 0.15 -1.98
CA ARG A 63 14.83 0.07 -3.44
C ARG A 63 14.81 1.46 -4.06
N GLU A 64 15.33 1.56 -5.28
CA GLU A 64 15.19 2.76 -6.10
C GLU A 64 13.71 3.00 -6.47
N ASP A 65 13.06 1.98 -7.01
CA ASP A 65 11.61 1.96 -7.19
C ASP A 65 10.93 1.51 -5.90
N LYS A 66 10.24 2.44 -5.24
CA LYS A 66 9.53 2.23 -3.97
C LYS A 66 8.08 1.77 -4.14
N ARG A 67 7.67 1.43 -5.38
CA ARG A 67 6.35 0.85 -5.62
C ARG A 67 6.24 -0.51 -4.94
N PRO A 68 5.25 -0.73 -4.09
CA PRO A 68 5.06 -2.00 -3.39
C PRO A 68 4.81 -3.16 -4.33
N GLN A 69 5.33 -4.33 -3.96
CA GLN A 69 5.19 -5.58 -4.69
C GLN A 69 4.74 -6.70 -3.73
N LEU A 70 4.26 -7.81 -4.28
CA LEU A 70 3.81 -8.97 -3.48
C LEU A 70 4.92 -9.50 -2.56
N SER A 71 6.18 -9.47 -2.99
CA SER A 71 7.34 -9.83 -2.18
C SER A 71 7.56 -8.95 -0.95
N ASP A 72 6.94 -7.75 -0.91
CA ASP A 72 7.03 -6.83 0.24
C ASP A 72 6.00 -7.15 1.33
N LEU A 73 5.07 -8.07 1.09
CA LEU A 73 4.22 -8.61 2.13
C LEU A 73 5.10 -9.40 3.11
N ARG A 74 5.43 -8.74 4.22
CA ARG A 74 6.34 -9.25 5.22
C ARG A 74 5.77 -10.53 5.87
N GLU A 75 6.66 -11.49 6.07
CA GLU A 75 6.47 -12.67 6.93
C GLU A 75 5.51 -13.75 6.41
N SER A 76 4.89 -13.62 5.22
CA SER A 76 4.19 -14.79 4.70
C SER A 76 3.85 -14.72 3.21
N GLY A 77 4.43 -15.60 2.43
CA GLY A 77 3.83 -16.01 1.17
C GLY A 77 2.37 -16.51 1.34
N THR A 78 1.94 -16.78 2.58
CA THR A 78 0.58 -17.19 2.90
C THR A 78 -0.43 -16.05 2.86
N ILE A 79 -0.07 -14.80 3.22
CA ILE A 79 -0.98 -13.65 3.02
C ILE A 79 -1.34 -13.55 1.54
N GLU A 80 -0.34 -13.65 0.67
CA GLU A 80 -0.57 -13.66 -0.76
C GLU A 80 -1.43 -14.86 -1.17
N GLN A 81 -1.10 -16.07 -0.71
CA GLN A 81 -1.80 -17.29 -1.13
C GLN A 81 -3.28 -17.31 -0.69
N ASP A 82 -3.56 -16.91 0.55
CA ASP A 82 -4.89 -16.97 1.14
C ASP A 82 -5.82 -15.85 0.67
N SER A 83 -5.27 -14.67 0.30
CA SER A 83 -6.07 -13.55 -0.19
C SER A 83 -6.64 -13.79 -1.59
N ASP A 84 -7.85 -13.29 -1.83
CA ASP A 84 -8.45 -13.26 -3.17
C ASP A 84 -8.00 -12.03 -3.96
N VAL A 85 -7.76 -10.93 -3.24
CA VAL A 85 -7.29 -9.64 -3.78
C VAL A 85 -6.19 -9.11 -2.88
N VAL A 86 -5.10 -8.60 -3.48
CA VAL A 86 -4.07 -7.82 -2.80
C VAL A 86 -3.97 -6.47 -3.47
N MET A 87 -4.13 -5.43 -2.67
CA MET A 87 -4.02 -4.05 -3.11
C MET A 87 -2.97 -3.32 -2.28
N PHE A 88 -2.16 -2.51 -2.94
CA PHE A 88 -1.23 -1.61 -2.27
C PHE A 88 -1.64 -0.16 -2.51
N ILE A 89 -1.38 0.68 -1.52
CA ILE A 89 -1.51 2.13 -1.64
C ILE A 89 -0.11 2.69 -1.84
N TYR A 90 0.08 3.47 -2.90
CA TYR A 90 1.33 4.13 -3.20
C TYR A 90 1.11 5.63 -3.39
N ARG A 91 2.03 6.44 -2.86
CA ARG A 91 2.04 7.89 -3.02
C ARG A 91 3.47 8.33 -3.31
N GLU A 92 3.71 8.73 -4.55
CA GLU A 92 5.01 9.26 -4.99
C GLU A 92 5.40 10.51 -4.19
N SER A 93 4.43 11.41 -3.96
CA SER A 93 4.64 12.65 -3.19
C SER A 93 5.24 12.41 -1.82
N TYR A 94 4.85 11.32 -1.14
CA TYR A 94 5.39 10.94 0.18
C TYR A 94 6.91 10.72 0.19
N TYR A 95 7.45 10.21 -0.91
CA TYR A 95 8.88 9.98 -1.08
C TYR A 95 9.59 11.24 -1.58
N LEU A 96 8.99 11.96 -2.52
CA LEU A 96 9.55 13.20 -3.08
C LEU A 96 9.74 14.28 -2.02
N GLU A 97 8.80 14.45 -1.09
CA GLU A 97 8.88 15.39 0.03
C GLU A 97 10.13 15.16 0.92
N ARG A 98 10.66 13.93 0.94
CA ARG A 98 11.85 13.54 1.73
C ARG A 98 13.15 13.55 0.94
N LEU A 99 13.08 13.77 -0.37
CA LEU A 99 14.20 13.73 -1.29
C LEU A 99 14.53 15.13 -1.85
N GLU A 100 14.20 16.19 -1.12
CA GLU A 100 14.59 17.55 -1.49
C GLU A 100 16.09 17.62 -1.74
N PRO A 101 16.52 18.13 -2.91
CA PRO A 101 17.94 18.17 -3.25
C PRO A 101 18.75 19.08 -2.32
N ILE A 102 19.72 18.52 -1.64
CA ILE A 102 20.70 19.26 -0.86
C ILE A 102 21.91 19.50 -1.76
N ARG A 103 22.44 20.75 -1.73
CA ARG A 103 23.64 21.10 -2.48
C ARG A 103 24.85 20.31 -2.00
N LYS A 104 25.61 19.73 -2.94
CA LYS A 104 26.87 19.02 -2.64
C LYS A 104 28.03 20.04 -2.64
N SER A 105 29.09 19.74 -1.86
CA SER A 105 30.21 20.67 -1.63
C SER A 105 30.93 21.16 -2.90
N GLU A 106 30.97 20.33 -3.93
CA GLU A 106 31.67 20.61 -5.21
C GLU A 106 30.70 20.70 -6.41
N GLU A 107 29.40 20.91 -6.13
CA GLU A 107 28.39 20.98 -7.17
C GLU A 107 28.28 22.38 -7.76
N ASP A 108 28.36 22.45 -9.08
CA ASP A 108 28.13 23.67 -9.84
C ASP A 108 26.67 24.16 -9.66
N ASP A 109 26.49 25.48 -9.62
CA ASP A 109 25.20 26.12 -9.43
C ASP A 109 24.17 25.70 -10.48
N MET A 110 24.58 25.54 -11.73
CA MET A 110 23.70 25.11 -12.82
C MET A 110 23.14 23.70 -12.56
N LYS A 111 24.01 22.75 -12.19
CA LYS A 111 23.59 21.36 -11.92
C LYS A 111 22.68 21.27 -10.71
N TYR A 112 22.98 22.04 -9.65
CA TYR A 112 22.13 22.10 -8.48
C TYR A 112 20.74 22.63 -8.83
N ASN A 113 20.67 23.77 -9.59
CA ASN A 113 19.40 24.36 -10.01
C ASN A 113 18.59 23.43 -10.91
N GLU A 114 19.22 22.70 -11.83
CA GLU A 114 18.54 21.68 -12.65
C GLU A 114 17.91 20.56 -11.79
N ARG A 115 18.64 20.08 -10.77
CA ARG A 115 18.11 19.05 -9.85
C ARG A 115 16.95 19.58 -9.05
N VAL A 116 17.02 20.80 -8.55
CA VAL A 116 15.93 21.47 -7.82
C VAL A 116 14.71 21.64 -8.72
N ALA A 117 14.91 22.17 -9.93
CA ALA A 117 13.81 22.37 -10.88
C ALA A 117 13.11 21.04 -11.23
N ARG A 118 13.89 19.99 -11.51
CA ARG A 118 13.33 18.65 -11.79
C ARG A 118 12.57 18.08 -10.58
N TRP A 119 13.12 18.23 -9.38
CA TRP A 119 12.45 17.78 -8.16
C TRP A 119 11.13 18.54 -7.93
N GLN A 120 11.14 19.87 -8.10
CA GLN A 120 9.93 20.71 -7.98
C GLN A 120 8.85 20.28 -8.99
N GLN A 121 9.24 20.05 -10.24
CA GLN A 121 8.31 19.57 -11.25
C GLN A 121 7.69 18.24 -10.86
N LEU A 122 8.51 17.24 -10.48
CA LEU A 122 8.01 15.93 -10.05
C LEU A 122 7.09 16.04 -8.82
N THR A 123 7.42 16.90 -7.87
CA THR A 123 6.60 17.13 -6.68
C THR A 123 5.25 17.74 -7.04
N ASN A 124 5.22 18.73 -7.93
CA ASN A 124 3.98 19.34 -8.43
C ASN A 124 3.13 18.33 -9.21
N ASP A 125 3.76 17.54 -10.09
CA ASP A 125 3.08 16.55 -10.91
C ASP A 125 2.41 15.44 -10.08
N ASN A 126 2.98 15.15 -8.90
CA ASN A 126 2.47 14.10 -8.00
C ASN A 126 1.71 14.67 -6.78
N TYR A 127 1.52 15.97 -6.72
CA TYR A 127 0.77 16.59 -5.62
C TYR A 127 -0.66 16.07 -5.57
N ASN A 128 -1.12 15.69 -4.38
CA ASN A 128 -2.45 15.13 -4.15
C ASN A 128 -2.79 13.90 -5.01
N LYS A 129 -1.80 13.18 -5.53
CA LYS A 129 -2.02 11.94 -6.26
C LYS A 129 -1.65 10.73 -5.41
N ALA A 130 -2.46 9.70 -5.55
CA ALA A 130 -2.22 8.38 -5.01
C ALA A 130 -2.52 7.32 -6.06
N GLU A 131 -2.01 6.12 -5.84
CA GLU A 131 -2.25 4.98 -6.72
C GLU A 131 -2.65 3.78 -5.87
N ILE A 132 -3.72 3.11 -6.27
CA ILE A 132 -4.07 1.79 -5.76
C ILE A 132 -3.57 0.76 -6.76
N ILE A 133 -2.57 -0.02 -6.35
CA ILE A 133 -1.97 -1.08 -7.16
C ILE A 133 -2.66 -2.39 -6.82
N ILE A 134 -3.43 -2.93 -7.76
CA ILE A 134 -4.04 -4.26 -7.65
C ILE A 134 -2.99 -5.27 -8.09
N ALA A 135 -2.22 -5.79 -7.14
CA ALA A 135 -1.10 -6.69 -7.42
C ALA A 135 -1.54 -8.16 -7.55
N LYS A 136 -2.69 -8.50 -6.97
CA LYS A 136 -3.33 -9.81 -7.12
C LYS A 136 -4.83 -9.66 -7.16
N GLN A 137 -5.48 -10.36 -8.09
CA GLN A 137 -6.92 -10.51 -8.15
C GLN A 137 -7.25 -11.88 -8.72
N ARG A 138 -7.89 -12.74 -7.92
CA ARG A 138 -8.11 -14.15 -8.30
C ARG A 138 -9.06 -14.32 -9.49
N HIS A 139 -10.03 -13.43 -9.63
CA HIS A 139 -11.07 -13.49 -10.65
C HIS A 139 -11.15 -12.25 -11.53
N GLY A 140 -10.04 -11.49 -11.66
CA GLY A 140 -10.00 -10.29 -12.47
C GLY A 140 -8.57 -9.87 -12.84
N PRO A 141 -8.43 -8.81 -13.64
CA PRO A 141 -7.12 -8.32 -14.03
C PRO A 141 -6.39 -7.65 -12.87
N ILE A 142 -5.06 -7.70 -12.91
CA ILE A 142 -4.19 -6.84 -12.10
C ILE A 142 -4.01 -5.50 -12.82
N GLY A 143 -3.61 -4.47 -12.09
CA GLY A 143 -3.38 -3.14 -12.66
C GLY A 143 -3.27 -2.07 -11.60
N SER A 144 -3.38 -0.82 -12.00
CA SER A 144 -3.37 0.29 -11.06
C SER A 144 -4.46 1.32 -11.37
N ILE A 145 -4.93 1.97 -10.31
CA ILE A 145 -5.96 3.01 -10.36
C ILE A 145 -5.37 4.26 -9.73
N LYS A 146 -5.30 5.34 -10.50
CA LYS A 146 -4.91 6.65 -9.99
C LYS A 146 -6.09 7.30 -9.27
N MET A 147 -5.81 7.94 -8.13
CA MET A 147 -6.79 8.60 -7.29
C MET A 147 -6.28 9.96 -6.84
N HIS A 148 -7.19 10.85 -6.51
CA HIS A 148 -6.88 12.06 -5.77
C HIS A 148 -6.77 11.72 -4.27
N PHE A 149 -5.72 12.22 -3.62
CA PHE A 149 -5.50 12.08 -2.17
C PHE A 149 -5.40 13.44 -1.51
N ASP A 150 -6.42 13.80 -0.74
CA ASP A 150 -6.39 15.01 0.06
C ASP A 150 -5.63 14.75 1.38
N ALA A 151 -4.42 15.29 1.48
CA ALA A 151 -3.55 15.09 2.63
C ALA A 151 -4.09 15.73 3.92
N ASN A 152 -4.88 16.82 3.81
CA ASN A 152 -5.43 17.52 4.99
C ASN A 152 -6.47 16.68 5.71
N TYR A 153 -7.21 15.86 4.97
CA TYR A 153 -8.29 15.02 5.50
C TYR A 153 -7.97 13.52 5.42
N THR A 154 -6.79 13.17 4.93
CA THR A 154 -6.40 11.75 4.69
C THR A 154 -7.47 11.01 3.86
N LYS A 155 -8.00 11.67 2.84
CA LYS A 155 -9.16 11.22 2.09
C LYS A 155 -8.80 10.90 0.64
N PHE A 156 -9.24 9.71 0.19
CA PHE A 156 -9.18 9.33 -1.21
C PHE A 156 -10.48 9.74 -1.93
N ASN A 157 -10.34 10.28 -3.13
CA ASN A 157 -11.44 10.64 -4.02
C ASN A 157 -11.09 10.17 -5.44
N ASP A 158 -12.09 10.11 -6.31
CA ASP A 158 -11.87 9.90 -7.73
C ASP A 158 -11.11 11.11 -8.32
N LEU A 159 -10.31 10.87 -9.35
CA LEU A 159 -9.71 11.94 -10.13
C LEU A 159 -10.82 12.70 -10.86
N THR A 160 -10.75 14.02 -10.83
CA THR A 160 -11.62 14.89 -11.63
C THR A 160 -11.04 15.06 -13.04
N ASN A 161 -11.86 15.54 -13.99
CA ASN A 161 -11.38 15.83 -15.37
C ASN A 161 -10.20 16.80 -15.37
N LYS A 162 -10.14 17.75 -14.43
CA LYS A 162 -9.01 18.67 -14.25
C LYS A 162 -7.71 17.96 -13.83
N ASP A 163 -7.82 16.86 -13.12
CA ASP A 163 -6.66 16.05 -12.70
C ASP A 163 -6.12 15.22 -13.88
N TYR A 164 -6.99 14.87 -14.86
CA TYR A 164 -6.58 14.16 -16.08
C TYR A 164 -5.86 15.05 -17.07
N ASP A 165 -6.25 16.33 -17.20
CA ASP A 165 -5.62 17.27 -18.14
C ASP A 165 -4.14 17.51 -17.82
N ASN A 166 -3.74 17.40 -16.55
CA ASN A 166 -2.35 17.47 -16.10
C ASN A 166 -1.55 16.15 -16.28
N ILE A 167 -2.14 15.11 -16.86
CA ILE A 167 -1.47 13.81 -17.08
C ILE A 167 -1.12 13.60 -18.56
N ILE A 168 -1.68 14.43 -19.47
CA ILE A 168 -1.61 14.25 -20.93
C ILE A 168 -0.58 15.21 -21.58
N GLU A 169 0.01 16.14 -20.84
CA GLU A 169 1.15 16.96 -21.27
C GLU A 169 2.49 16.35 -20.79
#